data_6222a7e14b4aefa65e10789f089136ae
#
_entry.id   6222a7e14b4aefa65e10789f089136ae
#
_cell.length_a   1.000
_cell.length_b   1.000
_cell.length_c   1.000
_cell.angle_alpha   90.00
_cell.angle_beta   90.00
_cell.angle_gamma   90.00
#
_symmetry.space_group_name_H-M   'P 1'
#
loop_
_entity.id
_entity.type
_entity.pdbx_description
1 polymer ?
#
loop_
_entity_poly.entity_id
_entity_poly.type
_entity_poly.pdbx_seq_one_letter_code
_entity_poly.pdbx_strand_id
1 'polypeptide(L)'
;MVKKVNNPLKIDYQNGIIENRLLQIRNFKDVNTPKLINVWSIRIDPRDSKKVIEYKNDPVSLRHLKRIRKDIETSTLEVVLCSKEYICDEGEINNKLKSIWVGTKKYELSDDIEVPEFAPSTKELNNAWSVKYWPLIWNGNPNDQILNDYKIDMQEVRNELSRASTLSVKMATAGKQFPMVSVFVDPSRKKDKVVAEDGRNCENSLPIDHSVMVGIRAVGERLREGVDEDANSYLCLDYDVYLTHEPCSMCSMALIHSRVRRVVFLTEMQRTGSLKLTSGDG
;
A
#
# COMPACT_ATOMS: atom_id res chain seq x y z
N MET A 1 4.08 -11.03 20.58
CA MET A 1 5.37 -11.22 19.86
C MET A 1 5.05 -11.71 18.46
N VAL A 2 5.19 -10.85 17.46
CA VAL A 2 5.09 -11.24 16.06
C VAL A 2 6.33 -12.10 15.77
N LYS A 3 6.14 -13.35 15.35
CA LYS A 3 7.23 -14.21 14.89
C LYS A 3 7.93 -13.46 13.74
N LYS A 4 9.22 -13.11 13.93
CA LYS A 4 10.06 -12.67 12.83
C LYS A 4 10.05 -13.80 11.78
N VAL A 5 9.33 -13.60 10.70
CA VAL A 5 9.44 -14.44 9.52
C VAL A 5 10.84 -14.14 8.98
N ASN A 6 11.74 -15.11 9.03
CA ASN A 6 13.06 -14.96 8.41
C ASN A 6 12.85 -14.90 6.91
N ASN A 7 12.90 -13.69 6.35
CA ASN A 7 12.92 -13.51 4.91
C ASN A 7 14.28 -14.00 4.40
N PRO A 8 14.32 -14.91 3.41
CA PRO A 8 15.58 -15.43 2.87
C PRO A 8 16.34 -14.37 2.04
N LEU A 9 15.69 -13.26 1.68
CA LEU A 9 16.31 -12.20 0.89
C LEU A 9 17.23 -11.34 1.76
N LYS A 10 18.36 -10.94 1.18
CA LYS A 10 19.24 -9.95 1.79
C LYS A 10 18.62 -8.57 1.62
N ILE A 11 18.15 -7.98 2.73
CA ILE A 11 17.44 -6.69 2.73
C ILE A 11 18.25 -5.65 3.50
N ASP A 12 18.56 -4.55 2.86
CA ASP A 12 18.99 -3.30 3.50
C ASP A 12 17.73 -2.47 3.81
N TYR A 13 17.26 -2.56 5.04
CA TYR A 13 16.05 -1.88 5.49
C TYR A 13 16.19 -0.36 5.51
N GLN A 14 17.39 0.16 5.76
CA GLN A 14 17.64 1.58 5.82
C GLN A 14 17.43 2.24 4.45
N ASN A 15 18.00 1.65 3.42
CA ASN A 15 17.97 2.18 2.07
C ASN A 15 16.85 1.57 1.22
N GLY A 16 16.14 0.54 1.71
CA GLY A 16 15.11 -0.16 0.95
C GLY A 16 15.64 -0.98 -0.20
N ILE A 17 16.85 -1.52 -0.07
CA ILE A 17 17.52 -2.28 -1.14
C ILE A 17 17.38 -3.78 -0.87
N ILE A 18 16.91 -4.51 -1.88
CA ILE A 18 16.74 -5.97 -1.84
C ILE A 18 17.81 -6.60 -2.76
N GLU A 19 18.58 -7.57 -2.20
CA GLU A 19 19.63 -8.30 -2.91
C GLU A 19 20.69 -7.40 -3.58
N ASN A 20 20.93 -6.21 -3.04
CA ASN A 20 21.80 -5.16 -3.59
C ASN A 20 21.45 -4.77 -5.04
N ARG A 21 20.21 -4.95 -5.48
CA ARG A 21 19.78 -4.75 -6.89
C ARG A 21 18.47 -4.04 -7.07
N LEU A 22 17.46 -4.35 -6.25
CA LEU A 22 16.16 -3.72 -6.35
C LEU A 22 16.04 -2.64 -5.29
N LEU A 23 15.71 -1.43 -5.70
CA LEU A 23 15.37 -0.33 -4.83
C LEU A 23 13.85 -0.26 -4.69
N GLN A 24 13.36 -0.35 -3.46
CA GLN A 24 11.94 -0.11 -3.18
C GLN A 24 11.63 1.38 -3.33
N ILE A 25 10.67 1.70 -4.18
CA ILE A 25 10.10 3.04 -4.20
C ILE A 25 9.17 3.16 -3.00
N ARG A 26 9.55 4.01 -2.06
CA ARG A 26 8.80 4.27 -0.84
C ARG A 26 7.94 5.51 -1.03
N ASN A 27 6.77 5.49 -0.45
CA ASN A 27 5.99 6.72 -0.33
C ASN A 27 6.71 7.61 0.71
N PHE A 28 7.28 8.73 0.26
CA PHE A 28 7.92 9.72 1.12
C PHE A 28 6.86 10.40 1.99
N LYS A 29 6.48 9.72 3.06
CA LYS A 29 5.87 10.35 4.22
C LYS A 29 6.81 10.23 5.41
N ASP A 30 8.06 10.65 5.24
CA ASP A 30 8.93 11.00 6.36
C ASP A 30 8.48 12.35 6.91
N VAL A 31 7.31 12.33 7.50
CA VAL A 31 6.74 13.51 8.12
C VAL A 31 7.13 13.46 9.57
N ASN A 32 8.08 14.31 9.98
CA ASN A 32 8.39 14.52 11.39
C ASN A 32 7.18 15.03 12.17
N THR A 33 6.16 15.53 11.48
CA THR A 33 4.87 15.96 12.02
C THR A 33 3.76 15.05 11.50
N PRO A 34 2.98 14.39 12.37
CA PRO A 34 1.92 13.50 11.93
C PRO A 34 0.76 14.30 11.29
N LYS A 35 0.14 13.74 10.28
CA LYS A 35 -1.23 14.12 9.93
C LYS A 35 -2.13 13.63 11.06
N LEU A 36 -2.89 14.53 11.65
CA LEU A 36 -3.82 14.22 12.73
C LEU A 36 -5.22 13.97 12.19
N ILE A 37 -5.92 13.06 12.81
CA ILE A 37 -7.33 12.76 12.56
C ILE A 37 -8.09 12.78 13.87
N ASN A 38 -9.34 13.23 13.83
CA ASN A 38 -10.24 13.19 14.98
C ASN A 38 -10.82 11.78 15.13
N VAL A 39 -10.92 11.35 16.39
CA VAL A 39 -11.48 10.06 16.76
C VAL A 39 -12.60 10.19 17.76
N TRP A 40 -13.55 9.29 17.69
CA TRP A 40 -14.52 9.09 18.77
C TRP A 40 -13.84 8.39 19.93
N SER A 41 -13.96 8.96 21.11
CA SER A 41 -13.47 8.39 22.35
C SER A 41 -14.55 8.38 23.42
N ILE A 42 -14.40 7.49 24.37
CA ILE A 42 -15.25 7.46 25.58
C ILE A 42 -14.40 7.45 26.83
N ARG A 43 -14.88 8.16 27.84
CA ARG A 43 -14.34 8.10 29.20
C ARG A 43 -15.22 7.19 30.04
N ILE A 44 -14.61 6.21 30.71
CA ILE A 44 -15.29 5.16 31.47
C ILE A 44 -14.61 4.90 32.80
N ASP A 45 -15.34 4.28 33.74
CA ASP A 45 -14.76 3.69 34.96
C ASP A 45 -13.89 2.47 34.57
N PRO A 46 -12.72 2.26 35.20
CA PRO A 46 -11.86 1.10 34.96
C PRO A 46 -12.55 -0.25 35.05
N ARG A 47 -13.60 -0.35 35.92
CA ARG A 47 -14.39 -1.59 36.08
C ARG A 47 -15.19 -1.98 34.82
N ASP A 48 -15.50 -1.00 33.99
CA ASP A 48 -16.29 -1.23 32.74
C ASP A 48 -15.41 -1.52 31.52
N SER A 49 -14.08 -1.56 31.67
CA SER A 49 -13.12 -1.75 30.57
C SER A 49 -13.36 -3.01 29.72
N LYS A 50 -13.79 -4.11 30.34
CA LYS A 50 -14.06 -5.37 29.62
C LYS A 50 -15.16 -5.22 28.60
N LYS A 51 -16.20 -4.42 28.86
CA LYS A 51 -17.32 -4.20 27.95
C LYS A 51 -16.90 -3.51 26.66
N VAL A 52 -15.90 -2.63 26.74
CA VAL A 52 -15.42 -1.87 25.58
C VAL A 52 -14.41 -2.66 24.74
N ILE A 53 -13.65 -3.57 25.35
CA ILE A 53 -12.70 -4.42 24.62
C ILE A 53 -13.43 -5.32 23.63
N GLU A 54 -14.67 -5.70 23.92
CA GLU A 54 -15.51 -6.51 23.02
C GLU A 54 -16.04 -5.74 21.82
N TYR A 55 -15.98 -4.41 21.84
CA TYR A 55 -16.34 -3.55 20.70
C TYR A 55 -15.28 -3.65 19.60
N LYS A 56 -15.51 -4.54 18.64
CA LYS A 56 -14.55 -4.90 17.58
C LYS A 56 -14.77 -4.18 16.23
N ASN A 57 -15.43 -3.05 16.19
CA ASN A 57 -15.87 -2.43 14.92
C ASN A 57 -14.98 -1.29 14.42
N ASP A 58 -13.66 -1.47 14.41
CA ASP A 58 -12.83 -0.59 13.59
C ASP A 58 -12.18 -1.41 12.47
N PRO A 59 -12.63 -1.29 11.21
CA PRO A 59 -11.99 -1.96 10.08
C PRO A 59 -10.67 -1.33 9.70
N VAL A 60 -10.36 -0.13 10.20
CA VAL A 60 -9.26 0.67 9.66
C VAL A 60 -8.18 0.94 10.70
N SER A 61 -6.98 0.64 10.35
CA SER A 61 -5.70 1.34 10.52
C SER A 61 -5.31 1.97 11.87
N LEU A 62 -6.14 2.02 12.91
CA LEU A 62 -5.76 2.56 14.23
C LEU A 62 -4.99 1.55 15.11
N ARG A 63 -4.49 0.46 14.54
CA ARG A 63 -3.75 -0.60 15.26
C ARG A 63 -2.43 -0.12 15.86
N HIS A 64 -1.92 1.00 15.41
CA HIS A 64 -0.73 1.64 15.97
C HIS A 64 -1.02 2.43 17.25
N LEU A 65 -2.29 2.70 17.57
CA LEU A 65 -2.68 3.36 18.82
C LEU A 65 -2.85 2.33 19.94
N LYS A 66 -2.47 2.70 21.15
CA LYS A 66 -3.00 2.02 22.34
C LYS A 66 -4.47 2.35 22.46
N ARG A 67 -5.32 1.35 22.46
CA ARG A 67 -6.77 1.55 22.49
C ARG A 67 -7.26 2.26 23.74
N ILE A 68 -6.55 2.10 24.85
CA ILE A 68 -6.93 2.62 26.17
C ILE A 68 -5.78 3.46 26.72
N ARG A 69 -6.10 4.65 27.22
CA ARG A 69 -5.22 5.51 27.98
C ARG A 69 -5.82 5.69 29.39
N LYS A 70 -4.98 5.62 30.43
CA LYS A 70 -5.39 5.95 31.78
C LYS A 70 -5.21 7.46 32.01
N ASP A 71 -6.26 8.11 32.41
CA ASP A 71 -6.20 9.46 32.93
C ASP A 71 -5.81 9.39 34.42
N ILE A 72 -4.67 9.99 34.75
CA ILE A 72 -4.10 9.93 36.10
C ILE A 72 -4.87 10.85 37.07
N GLU A 73 -5.36 11.99 36.55
CA GLU A 73 -6.03 12.99 37.39
C GLU A 73 -7.42 12.53 37.77
N THR A 74 -8.19 12.01 36.88
CA THR A 74 -9.57 11.57 37.10
C THR A 74 -9.68 10.10 37.50
N SER A 75 -8.58 9.33 37.44
CA SER A 75 -8.57 7.87 37.66
C SER A 75 -9.52 7.11 36.72
N THR A 76 -9.91 7.70 35.61
CA THR A 76 -10.75 7.09 34.59
C THR A 76 -9.93 6.50 33.42
N LEU A 77 -10.58 5.73 32.56
CA LEU A 77 -10.00 5.24 31.32
C LEU A 77 -10.61 5.99 30.13
N GLU A 78 -9.75 6.48 29.27
CA GLU A 78 -10.13 6.97 27.95
C GLU A 78 -9.89 5.88 26.91
N VAL A 79 -10.90 5.63 26.07
CA VAL A 79 -10.87 4.54 25.07
C VAL A 79 -11.20 5.11 23.71
N VAL A 80 -10.30 4.91 22.75
CA VAL A 80 -10.55 5.23 21.33
C VAL A 80 -11.47 4.16 20.75
N LEU A 81 -12.53 4.60 20.07
CA LEU A 81 -13.53 3.75 19.42
C LEU A 81 -13.23 3.59 17.92
N CYS A 82 -13.29 4.69 17.18
CA CYS A 82 -13.05 4.73 15.73
C CYS A 82 -12.73 6.17 15.26
N SER A 83 -12.28 6.31 14.02
CA SER A 83 -12.11 7.62 13.39
C SER A 83 -13.47 8.27 13.07
N LYS A 84 -13.50 9.60 13.06
CA LYS A 84 -14.69 10.37 12.62
C LYS A 84 -14.95 10.23 11.12
N GLU A 85 -13.95 9.85 10.33
CA GLU A 85 -14.13 9.55 8.91
C GLU A 85 -14.93 8.25 8.69
N TYR A 86 -14.81 7.28 9.63
CA TYR A 86 -15.54 6.02 9.56
C TYR A 86 -17.00 6.16 10.02
N ILE A 87 -17.24 6.88 11.12
CA ILE A 87 -18.58 7.19 11.61
C ILE A 87 -18.63 8.70 11.84
N CYS A 88 -19.37 9.41 10.99
CA CYS A 88 -19.47 10.87 11.07
C CYS A 88 -20.54 11.35 12.06
N ASP A 89 -21.54 10.52 12.34
CA ASP A 89 -22.71 10.90 13.14
C ASP A 89 -22.60 10.44 14.60
N GLU A 90 -22.77 11.38 15.53
CA GLU A 90 -22.79 11.12 16.97
C GLU A 90 -23.94 10.20 17.38
N GLY A 91 -25.09 10.32 16.71
CA GLY A 91 -26.26 9.48 16.96
C GLY A 91 -25.99 8.00 16.66
N GLU A 92 -25.25 7.72 15.57
CA GLU A 92 -24.86 6.36 15.20
C GLU A 92 -23.93 5.74 16.25
N ILE A 93 -22.90 6.46 16.70
CA ILE A 93 -22.00 6.01 17.77
C ILE A 93 -22.77 5.75 19.07
N ASN A 94 -23.64 6.70 19.46
CA ASN A 94 -24.43 6.54 20.67
C ASN A 94 -25.36 5.32 20.60
N ASN A 95 -25.95 5.03 19.45
CA ASN A 95 -26.81 3.85 19.28
C ASN A 95 -26.00 2.55 19.39
N LYS A 96 -24.80 2.50 18.83
CA LYS A 96 -23.88 1.36 18.99
C LYS A 96 -23.44 1.19 20.45
N LEU A 97 -23.17 2.28 21.16
CA LEU A 97 -22.78 2.22 22.57
C LEU A 97 -23.94 1.81 23.49
N LYS A 98 -25.18 2.21 23.19
CA LYS A 98 -26.38 1.79 23.95
C LYS A 98 -26.56 0.26 23.93
N SER A 99 -26.16 -0.43 22.88
CA SER A 99 -26.21 -1.89 22.80
C SER A 99 -25.26 -2.58 23.79
N ILE A 100 -24.17 -1.90 24.16
CA ILE A 100 -23.16 -2.39 25.11
C ILE A 100 -23.54 -2.04 26.56
N TRP A 101 -24.09 -0.84 26.77
CA TRP A 101 -24.54 -0.32 28.06
C TRP A 101 -26.06 -0.34 28.16
N VAL A 102 -26.61 -1.52 28.37
CA VAL A 102 -28.06 -1.66 28.55
C VAL A 102 -28.49 -1.05 29.92
N GLY A 103 -29.26 0.01 29.86
CA GLY A 103 -29.97 0.58 31.01
C GLY A 103 -29.29 1.72 31.79
N THR A 104 -27.99 1.97 31.71
CA THR A 104 -27.33 3.10 32.37
C THR A 104 -26.21 3.69 31.51
N LYS A 105 -26.23 5.00 31.29
CA LYS A 105 -25.14 5.71 30.61
C LYS A 105 -23.98 5.86 31.63
N LYS A 106 -22.97 5.01 31.49
CA LYS A 106 -21.75 5.05 32.30
C LYS A 106 -20.51 5.46 31.51
N TYR A 107 -20.69 6.30 30.52
CA TYR A 107 -19.61 6.80 29.68
C TYR A 107 -19.84 8.25 29.29
N GLU A 108 -18.77 8.98 29.10
CA GLU A 108 -18.78 10.30 28.49
C GLU A 108 -18.19 10.15 27.08
N LEU A 109 -18.97 10.53 26.05
CA LEU A 109 -18.54 10.51 24.66
C LEU A 109 -17.86 11.84 24.34
N SER A 110 -16.70 11.79 23.68
CA SER A 110 -15.97 12.96 23.19
C SER A 110 -15.45 12.69 21.77
N ASP A 111 -15.31 13.76 21.00
CA ASP A 111 -14.72 13.81 19.67
C ASP A 111 -13.54 14.77 19.55
N ASP A 112 -13.05 15.27 20.69
CA ASP A 112 -12.00 16.29 20.80
C ASP A 112 -10.59 15.74 20.69
N ILE A 113 -10.43 14.40 20.60
CA ILE A 113 -9.13 13.77 20.59
C ILE A 113 -8.59 13.66 19.17
N GLU A 114 -7.43 14.27 18.95
CA GLU A 114 -6.65 14.12 17.73
C GLU A 114 -5.55 13.08 17.91
N VAL A 115 -5.44 12.18 16.95
CA VAL A 115 -4.44 11.11 16.95
C VAL A 115 -3.69 11.08 15.60
N PRO A 116 -2.44 10.60 15.57
CA PRO A 116 -1.75 10.36 14.32
C PRO A 116 -2.51 9.38 13.44
N GLU A 117 -2.71 9.74 12.16
CA GLU A 117 -3.38 8.89 11.16
C GLU A 117 -2.58 7.62 10.86
N PHE A 118 -1.24 7.73 10.88
CA PHE A 118 -0.32 6.63 10.56
C PHE A 118 0.67 6.36 11.69
N ALA A 119 1.22 5.14 11.69
CA ALA A 119 2.31 4.78 12.59
C ALA A 119 3.58 5.56 12.24
N PRO A 120 4.34 6.02 13.24
CA PRO A 120 5.61 6.69 13.02
C PRO A 120 6.66 5.75 12.43
N SER A 121 7.60 6.31 11.65
CA SER A 121 8.65 5.55 10.97
C SER A 121 9.82 5.17 11.89
N THR A 122 10.02 5.91 13.00
CA THR A 122 11.10 5.65 13.95
C THR A 122 10.60 5.52 15.38
N LYS A 123 11.40 4.88 16.23
CA LYS A 123 11.10 4.71 17.65
C LYS A 123 11.10 6.05 18.40
N GLU A 124 11.97 6.96 18.00
CA GLU A 124 12.08 8.30 18.57
C GLU A 124 10.81 9.10 18.30
N LEU A 125 10.32 9.08 17.05
CA LEU A 125 9.03 9.69 16.69
C LEU A 125 7.86 9.03 17.43
N ASN A 126 7.89 7.69 17.58
CA ASN A 126 6.85 6.98 18.33
C ASN A 126 6.78 7.47 19.78
N ASN A 127 7.92 7.66 20.43
CA ASN A 127 7.98 8.16 21.81
C ASN A 127 7.50 9.62 21.88
N ALA A 128 7.97 10.48 20.98
CA ALA A 128 7.59 11.89 20.93
C ALA A 128 6.08 12.07 20.70
N TRP A 129 5.52 11.34 19.71
CA TRP A 129 4.09 11.41 19.40
C TRP A 129 3.23 10.78 20.49
N SER A 130 3.71 9.71 21.14
CA SER A 130 3.02 9.08 22.28
C SER A 130 2.83 10.03 23.45
N VAL A 131 3.78 10.91 23.70
CA VAL A 131 3.69 11.93 24.76
C VAL A 131 2.80 13.09 24.33
N LYS A 132 2.92 13.52 23.08
CA LYS A 132 2.26 14.74 22.60
C LYS A 132 0.78 14.56 22.26
N TYR A 133 0.41 13.43 21.66
CA TYR A 133 -0.92 13.20 21.11
C TYR A 133 -1.65 12.07 21.85
N TRP A 134 -1.30 10.82 21.52
CA TRP A 134 -1.92 9.63 22.06
C TRP A 134 -0.91 8.49 22.21
N PRO A 135 -0.99 7.67 23.27
CA PRO A 135 -0.06 6.54 23.45
C PRO A 135 -0.06 5.59 22.25
N LEU A 136 1.11 5.37 21.66
CA LEU A 136 1.32 4.54 20.48
C LEU A 136 1.94 3.18 20.84
N ILE A 137 1.72 2.20 19.99
CA ILE A 137 2.36 0.88 20.05
C ILE A 137 3.50 0.86 19.05
N TRP A 138 4.72 0.64 19.53
CA TRP A 138 5.85 0.46 18.63
C TRP A 138 5.98 -1.00 18.21
N ASN A 139 5.67 -1.30 16.96
CA ASN A 139 5.80 -2.63 16.34
C ASN A 139 6.96 -2.73 15.35
N GLY A 140 7.86 -1.75 15.34
CA GLY A 140 8.88 -1.58 14.32
C GLY A 140 8.44 -0.64 13.20
N ASN A 141 9.37 -0.30 12.30
CA ASN A 141 9.08 0.53 11.15
C ASN A 141 8.10 -0.20 10.21
N PRO A 142 6.95 0.39 9.85
CA PRO A 142 6.00 -0.23 8.91
C PRO A 142 6.61 -0.59 7.55
N ASN A 143 7.53 0.23 7.05
CA ASN A 143 8.22 -0.03 5.80
C ASN A 143 9.11 -1.27 5.88
N ASP A 144 9.76 -1.51 7.02
CA ASP A 144 10.59 -2.70 7.24
C ASP A 144 9.73 -3.97 7.29
N GLN A 145 8.51 -3.87 7.86
CA GLN A 145 7.56 -4.97 7.87
C GLN A 145 7.11 -5.32 6.45
N ILE A 146 6.75 -4.31 5.65
CA ILE A 146 6.37 -4.51 4.23
C ILE A 146 7.52 -5.17 3.46
N LEU A 147 8.76 -4.68 3.64
CA LEU A 147 9.93 -5.28 3.00
C LEU A 147 10.16 -6.73 3.41
N ASN A 148 9.96 -7.02 4.70
CA ASN A 148 10.15 -8.38 5.23
C ASN A 148 9.09 -9.37 4.71
N ASP A 149 7.90 -8.88 4.36
CA ASP A 149 6.80 -9.69 3.83
C ASP A 149 6.94 -9.97 2.32
N TYR A 150 7.86 -9.30 1.63
CA TYR A 150 8.08 -9.53 0.20
C TYR A 150 8.63 -10.93 -0.07
N LYS A 151 7.93 -11.67 -0.90
CA LYS A 151 8.37 -12.92 -1.50
C LYS A 151 8.72 -12.63 -2.97
N ILE A 152 9.99 -12.39 -3.24
CA ILE A 152 10.50 -12.05 -4.57
C ILE A 152 11.42 -13.18 -5.05
N ASP A 153 11.12 -13.74 -6.21
CA ASP A 153 12.01 -14.63 -6.92
C ASP A 153 12.98 -13.78 -7.77
N MET A 154 14.19 -13.58 -7.28
CA MET A 154 15.20 -12.76 -7.94
C MET A 154 15.65 -13.32 -9.29
N GLN A 155 15.53 -14.63 -9.48
CA GLN A 155 15.84 -15.23 -10.78
C GLN A 155 14.77 -14.91 -11.82
N GLU A 156 13.51 -14.95 -11.41
CA GLU A 156 12.38 -14.53 -12.25
C GLU A 156 12.49 -13.05 -12.63
N VAL A 157 12.72 -12.17 -11.66
CA VAL A 157 12.95 -10.73 -11.90
C VAL A 157 14.03 -10.52 -12.96
N ARG A 158 15.17 -11.19 -12.80
CA ARG A 158 16.29 -11.08 -13.74
C ARG A 158 15.93 -11.57 -15.13
N ASN A 159 15.28 -12.72 -15.23
CA ASN A 159 14.91 -13.31 -16.50
C ASN A 159 13.93 -12.41 -17.28
N GLU A 160 12.90 -11.89 -16.60
CA GLU A 160 11.87 -11.09 -17.27
C GLU A 160 12.38 -9.68 -17.62
N LEU A 161 13.17 -9.05 -16.77
CA LEU A 161 13.81 -7.78 -17.12
C LEU A 161 14.83 -7.94 -18.26
N SER A 162 15.59 -9.04 -18.28
CA SER A 162 16.51 -9.34 -19.38
C SER A 162 15.76 -9.56 -20.70
N ARG A 163 14.63 -10.27 -20.66
CA ARG A 163 13.74 -10.45 -21.81
C ARG A 163 13.24 -9.10 -22.34
N ALA A 164 12.68 -8.28 -21.47
CA ALA A 164 12.17 -6.95 -21.83
C ALA A 164 13.27 -6.06 -22.41
N SER A 165 14.45 -6.05 -21.77
CA SER A 165 15.60 -5.28 -22.22
C SER A 165 16.11 -5.72 -23.60
N THR A 166 16.20 -7.03 -23.84
CA THR A 166 16.64 -7.58 -25.13
C THR A 166 15.70 -7.15 -26.27
N LEU A 167 14.39 -7.19 -26.04
CA LEU A 167 13.41 -6.72 -27.01
C LEU A 167 13.50 -5.22 -27.24
N SER A 168 13.62 -4.44 -26.17
CA SER A 168 13.79 -2.99 -26.25
C SER A 168 15.01 -2.60 -27.08
N VAL A 169 16.16 -3.25 -26.87
CA VAL A 169 17.38 -3.03 -27.67
C VAL A 169 17.14 -3.38 -29.13
N LYS A 170 16.48 -4.50 -29.45
CA LYS A 170 16.15 -4.87 -30.82
C LYS A 170 15.26 -3.81 -31.48
N MET A 171 14.27 -3.28 -30.75
CA MET A 171 13.40 -2.22 -31.29
C MET A 171 14.18 -0.93 -31.56
N ALA A 172 15.07 -0.54 -30.60
CA ALA A 172 15.91 0.64 -30.77
C ALA A 172 16.87 0.50 -31.99
N THR A 173 17.51 -0.66 -32.15
CA THR A 173 18.38 -0.92 -33.32
C THR A 173 17.61 -0.97 -34.62
N ALA A 174 16.33 -1.33 -34.60
CA ALA A 174 15.43 -1.25 -35.76
C ALA A 174 14.88 0.16 -36.04
N GLY A 175 15.34 1.17 -35.28
CA GLY A 175 14.92 2.56 -35.46
C GLY A 175 13.51 2.88 -34.96
N LYS A 176 12.94 2.06 -34.06
CA LYS A 176 11.64 2.33 -33.49
C LYS A 176 11.74 3.55 -32.52
N GLN A 177 10.78 4.45 -32.60
CA GLN A 177 10.75 5.70 -31.81
C GLN A 177 10.51 5.44 -30.33
N PHE A 178 9.72 4.43 -30.00
CA PHE A 178 9.35 4.07 -28.62
C PHE A 178 9.77 2.64 -28.29
N PRO A 179 11.06 2.39 -27.98
CA PRO A 179 11.56 1.04 -27.70
C PRO A 179 11.20 0.58 -26.27
N MET A 180 9.93 0.71 -25.89
CA MET A 180 9.44 0.38 -24.55
C MET A 180 8.73 -0.97 -24.59
N VAL A 181 9.03 -1.81 -23.58
CA VAL A 181 8.49 -3.16 -23.46
C VAL A 181 7.96 -3.38 -22.04
N SER A 182 6.83 -4.07 -21.94
CA SER A 182 6.25 -4.55 -20.70
C SER A 182 6.03 -6.07 -20.75
N VAL A 183 6.28 -6.74 -19.62
CA VAL A 183 6.05 -8.17 -19.45
C VAL A 183 5.14 -8.38 -18.27
N PHE A 184 4.00 -8.99 -18.47
CA PHE A 184 3.00 -9.33 -17.47
C PHE A 184 3.11 -10.82 -17.15
N VAL A 185 3.28 -11.14 -15.88
CA VAL A 185 3.45 -12.52 -15.40
C VAL A 185 2.38 -12.80 -14.36
N ASP A 186 1.55 -13.81 -14.61
CA ASP A 186 0.70 -14.39 -13.60
C ASP A 186 1.54 -15.31 -12.70
N PRO A 187 1.69 -15.02 -11.41
CA PRO A 187 2.50 -15.85 -10.52
C PRO A 187 1.91 -17.24 -10.28
N SER A 188 0.61 -17.43 -10.50
CA SER A 188 -0.05 -18.75 -10.43
C SER A 188 0.25 -19.59 -11.67
N ARG A 189 0.51 -18.93 -12.82
CA ARG A 189 0.73 -19.55 -14.14
C ARG A 189 2.00 -19.00 -14.78
N LYS A 190 3.14 -19.19 -14.15
CA LYS A 190 4.44 -18.60 -14.57
C LYS A 190 4.85 -18.87 -16.02
N LYS A 191 4.21 -19.81 -16.70
CA LYS A 191 4.47 -20.11 -18.13
C LYS A 191 3.70 -19.19 -19.06
N ASP A 192 2.57 -18.65 -18.61
CA ASP A 192 1.69 -17.82 -19.44
C ASP A 192 2.00 -16.34 -19.18
N LYS A 193 2.81 -15.78 -20.07
CA LYS A 193 3.25 -14.39 -19.99
C LYS A 193 2.70 -13.61 -21.14
N VAL A 194 2.36 -12.35 -20.90
CA VAL A 194 2.05 -11.38 -21.94
C VAL A 194 3.26 -10.46 -22.09
N VAL A 195 3.84 -10.44 -23.29
CA VAL A 195 4.90 -9.51 -23.65
C VAL A 195 4.30 -8.49 -24.61
N ALA A 196 4.35 -7.22 -24.23
CA ALA A 196 3.80 -6.14 -25.01
C ALA A 196 4.86 -5.10 -25.37
N GLU A 197 5.00 -4.84 -26.64
CA GLU A 197 5.78 -3.74 -27.20
C GLU A 197 4.92 -2.46 -27.25
N ASP A 198 5.57 -1.32 -27.31
CA ASP A 198 4.87 -0.05 -27.45
C ASP A 198 4.16 0.05 -28.79
N GLY A 199 2.83 0.12 -28.74
CA GLY A 199 1.98 0.10 -29.93
C GLY A 199 2.11 1.36 -30.79
N ARG A 200 2.61 2.46 -30.23
CA ARG A 200 2.83 3.71 -30.98
C ARG A 200 3.87 3.58 -32.10
N ASN A 201 4.61 2.48 -32.13
CA ASN A 201 5.51 2.14 -33.23
C ASN A 201 4.81 1.56 -34.47
N CYS A 202 3.51 1.30 -34.42
CA CYS A 202 2.70 0.78 -35.51
C CYS A 202 2.06 1.91 -36.33
N GLU A 203 1.82 1.64 -37.63
CA GLU A 203 0.96 2.49 -38.45
C GLU A 203 -0.40 2.60 -37.86
N ASN A 204 -1.23 3.36 -37.81
CA ASN A 204 -2.59 3.44 -37.21
C ASN A 204 -2.63 3.29 -35.68
N SER A 205 -1.52 3.53 -34.98
CA SER A 205 -1.47 3.48 -33.52
C SER A 205 -2.16 4.69 -32.90
N LEU A 206 -2.67 4.49 -31.67
CA LEU A 206 -3.19 5.58 -30.86
C LEU A 206 -2.08 6.13 -29.93
N PRO A 207 -2.09 7.43 -29.60
CA PRO A 207 -1.13 8.01 -28.65
C PRO A 207 -1.14 7.35 -27.28
N ILE A 208 -2.23 6.67 -26.92
CA ILE A 208 -2.40 5.96 -25.65
C ILE A 208 -1.86 4.53 -25.68
N ASP A 209 -1.44 3.99 -26.82
CA ASP A 209 -0.98 2.60 -26.98
C ASP A 209 0.45 2.41 -26.42
N HIS A 210 0.69 2.90 -25.21
CA HIS A 210 1.91 2.59 -24.45
C HIS A 210 2.00 1.08 -24.19
N SER A 211 3.20 0.52 -24.08
CA SER A 211 3.40 -0.92 -23.86
C SER A 211 2.57 -1.47 -22.69
N VAL A 212 2.40 -0.71 -21.63
CA VAL A 212 1.57 -1.07 -20.47
C VAL A 212 0.10 -1.19 -20.88
N MET A 213 -0.44 -0.23 -21.63
CA MET A 213 -1.84 -0.24 -22.06
C MET A 213 -2.12 -1.39 -23.02
N VAL A 214 -1.17 -1.65 -23.94
CA VAL A 214 -1.23 -2.80 -24.84
C VAL A 214 -1.21 -4.11 -24.06
N GLY A 215 -0.35 -4.22 -23.03
CA GLY A 215 -0.25 -5.41 -22.20
C GLY A 215 -1.53 -5.68 -21.39
N ILE A 216 -2.11 -4.65 -20.76
CA ILE A 216 -3.38 -4.78 -20.01
C ILE A 216 -4.50 -5.23 -20.95
N ARG A 217 -4.58 -4.67 -22.17
CA ARG A 217 -5.55 -5.07 -23.19
C ARG A 217 -5.38 -6.55 -23.56
N ALA A 218 -4.15 -6.97 -23.82
CA ALA A 218 -3.85 -8.35 -24.19
C ALA A 218 -4.19 -9.36 -23.08
N VAL A 219 -3.97 -9.02 -21.82
CA VAL A 219 -4.43 -9.83 -20.67
C VAL A 219 -5.95 -9.90 -20.65
N GLY A 220 -6.65 -8.77 -20.81
CA GLY A 220 -8.12 -8.73 -20.84
C GLY A 220 -8.73 -9.52 -22.01
N GLU A 221 -8.09 -9.55 -23.17
CA GLU A 221 -8.51 -10.35 -24.31
C GLU A 221 -8.40 -11.85 -24.02
N ARG A 222 -7.29 -12.31 -23.40
CA ARG A 222 -7.12 -13.70 -22.99
C ARG A 222 -8.18 -14.15 -21.99
N LEU A 223 -8.52 -13.30 -21.02
CA LEU A 223 -9.59 -13.59 -20.06
C LEU A 223 -10.95 -13.74 -20.75
N ARG A 224 -11.24 -12.89 -21.72
CA ARG A 224 -12.51 -12.95 -22.48
C ARG A 224 -12.61 -14.18 -23.38
N GLU A 225 -11.50 -14.64 -23.91
CA GLU A 225 -11.44 -15.84 -24.76
C GLU A 225 -11.52 -17.14 -23.96
N GLY A 226 -11.61 -17.08 -22.64
CA GLY A 226 -11.73 -18.24 -21.75
C GLY A 226 -10.45 -19.09 -21.71
N VAL A 227 -9.32 -18.55 -22.15
CA VAL A 227 -8.01 -19.19 -22.02
C VAL A 227 -7.64 -19.35 -20.54
N ASP A 228 -8.17 -18.48 -19.71
CA ASP A 228 -8.05 -18.53 -18.26
C ASP A 228 -9.37 -19.01 -17.63
N GLU A 229 -9.38 -20.25 -17.12
CA GLU A 229 -10.58 -20.91 -16.58
C GLU A 229 -11.10 -20.30 -15.26
N ASP A 230 -10.35 -19.39 -14.63
CA ASP A 230 -10.79 -18.72 -13.41
C ASP A 230 -11.77 -17.58 -13.72
N ALA A 231 -13.05 -17.92 -13.72
CA ALA A 231 -14.17 -17.00 -13.94
C ALA A 231 -14.22 -15.76 -13.01
N ASN A 232 -13.36 -15.68 -12.00
CA ASN A 232 -13.26 -14.58 -11.03
C ASN A 232 -12.02 -13.70 -11.22
N SER A 233 -11.24 -13.90 -12.27
CA SER A 233 -10.04 -13.12 -12.55
C SER A 233 -10.40 -11.72 -13.02
N TYR A 234 -10.04 -10.69 -12.25
CA TYR A 234 -10.26 -9.29 -12.60
C TYR A 234 -9.01 -8.69 -13.23
N LEU A 235 -9.03 -8.41 -14.54
CA LEU A 235 -7.92 -7.80 -15.29
C LEU A 235 -6.56 -8.45 -14.94
N CYS A 236 -5.62 -7.66 -14.41
CA CYS A 236 -4.28 -8.12 -14.04
C CYS A 236 -4.15 -8.34 -12.52
N LEU A 237 -5.21 -8.82 -11.86
CA LEU A 237 -5.21 -9.06 -10.42
C LEU A 237 -4.01 -9.96 -10.05
N ASP A 238 -3.22 -9.48 -9.10
CA ASP A 238 -2.02 -10.15 -8.57
C ASP A 238 -0.89 -10.42 -9.57
N TYR A 239 -0.93 -9.88 -10.77
CA TYR A 239 0.16 -10.00 -11.74
C TYR A 239 1.42 -9.25 -11.26
N ASP A 240 2.59 -9.78 -11.59
CA ASP A 240 3.86 -9.07 -11.56
C ASP A 240 4.14 -8.46 -12.94
N VAL A 241 4.49 -7.18 -12.97
CA VAL A 241 4.74 -6.45 -14.21
C VAL A 241 6.18 -5.95 -14.26
N TYR A 242 6.90 -6.34 -15.30
CA TYR A 242 8.29 -5.96 -15.55
C TYR A 242 8.37 -5.01 -16.72
N LEU A 243 8.98 -3.86 -16.51
CA LEU A 243 9.01 -2.78 -17.48
C LEU A 243 10.45 -2.39 -17.82
N THR A 244 10.70 -2.00 -19.07
CA THR A 244 11.98 -1.39 -19.44
C THR A 244 12.14 0.01 -18.89
N HIS A 245 11.05 0.76 -18.78
CA HIS A 245 11.02 2.15 -18.33
C HIS A 245 9.93 2.37 -17.26
N GLU A 246 10.17 3.34 -16.41
CA GLU A 246 9.19 3.78 -15.42
C GLU A 246 7.87 4.19 -16.10
N PRO A 247 6.71 3.74 -15.61
CA PRO A 247 5.43 4.07 -16.23
C PRO A 247 5.08 5.54 -15.96
N CYS A 248 4.47 6.20 -16.95
CA CYS A 248 3.88 7.53 -16.81
C CYS A 248 2.59 7.47 -15.96
N SER A 249 2.03 8.63 -15.59
CA SER A 249 0.83 8.73 -14.75
C SER A 249 -0.36 7.94 -15.31
N MET A 250 -0.61 8.00 -16.61
CA MET A 250 -1.67 7.21 -17.25
C MET A 250 -1.46 5.70 -17.06
N CYS A 251 -0.25 5.21 -17.34
CA CYS A 251 0.10 3.80 -17.20
C CYS A 251 0.05 3.35 -15.74
N SER A 252 0.55 4.16 -14.81
CA SER A 252 0.52 3.86 -13.37
C SER A 252 -0.90 3.75 -12.85
N MET A 253 -1.79 4.67 -13.24
CA MET A 253 -3.21 4.60 -12.90
C MET A 253 -3.88 3.36 -13.48
N ALA A 254 -3.57 2.98 -14.70
CA ALA A 254 -4.07 1.77 -15.33
C ALA A 254 -3.61 0.50 -14.61
N LEU A 255 -2.34 0.43 -14.18
CA LEU A 255 -1.79 -0.69 -13.39
C LEU A 255 -2.47 -0.81 -12.02
N ILE A 256 -2.69 0.31 -11.33
CA ILE A 256 -3.42 0.36 -10.04
C ILE A 256 -4.85 -0.12 -10.24
N HIS A 257 -5.55 0.42 -11.24
CA HIS A 257 -6.93 0.03 -11.56
C HIS A 257 -7.04 -1.46 -11.91
N SER A 258 -6.04 -2.01 -12.58
CA SER A 258 -5.96 -3.43 -12.94
C SER A 258 -5.55 -4.33 -11.75
N ARG A 259 -5.30 -3.75 -10.56
CA ARG A 259 -4.93 -4.44 -9.31
C ARG A 259 -3.65 -5.27 -9.43
N VAL A 260 -2.67 -4.76 -10.16
CA VAL A 260 -1.34 -5.36 -10.28
C VAL A 260 -0.69 -5.46 -8.89
N ARG A 261 -0.10 -6.61 -8.57
CA ARG A 261 0.57 -6.85 -7.30
C ARG A 261 1.88 -6.09 -7.17
N ARG A 262 2.68 -6.07 -8.25
CA ARG A 262 4.04 -5.54 -8.23
C ARG A 262 4.45 -5.00 -9.59
N VAL A 263 5.17 -3.89 -9.57
CA VAL A 263 5.79 -3.30 -10.76
C VAL A 263 7.29 -3.20 -10.51
N VAL A 264 8.08 -3.69 -11.45
CA VAL A 264 9.55 -3.58 -11.46
C VAL A 264 9.99 -2.97 -12.77
N PHE A 265 10.84 -1.96 -12.74
CA PHE A 265 11.34 -1.32 -13.96
C PHE A 265 12.86 -1.11 -13.92
N LEU A 266 13.48 -0.96 -15.10
CA LEU A 266 14.92 -0.79 -15.25
C LEU A 266 15.36 0.66 -15.24
N THR A 267 14.68 1.51 -16.00
CA THR A 267 15.10 2.89 -16.25
C THR A 267 14.09 3.87 -15.70
N GLU A 268 14.56 4.80 -14.90
CA GLU A 268 13.75 5.91 -14.41
C GLU A 268 13.46 6.91 -15.52
N MET A 269 12.26 7.50 -15.49
CA MET A 269 11.82 8.51 -16.45
C MET A 269 11.68 9.86 -15.75
N GLN A 270 12.72 10.68 -15.77
CA GLN A 270 12.81 11.93 -15.00
C GLN A 270 11.67 12.93 -15.28
N ARG A 271 11.12 12.97 -16.49
CA ARG A 271 10.09 13.95 -16.90
C ARG A 271 8.68 13.39 -16.91
N THR A 272 8.51 12.10 -17.13
CA THR A 272 7.20 11.47 -17.35
C THR A 272 6.93 10.33 -16.39
N GLY A 273 7.93 9.86 -15.65
CA GLY A 273 7.77 8.85 -14.61
C GLY A 273 6.87 9.34 -13.49
N SER A 274 6.09 8.47 -12.90
CA SER A 274 5.11 8.83 -11.87
C SER A 274 5.19 8.00 -10.60
N LEU A 275 6.08 7.02 -10.55
CA LEU A 275 6.24 6.18 -9.36
C LEU A 275 7.30 6.72 -8.42
N LYS A 276 8.38 7.28 -8.95
CA LYS A 276 9.40 7.94 -8.15
C LYS A 276 9.05 9.43 -8.03
N LEU A 277 8.66 9.85 -6.84
CA LEU A 277 8.58 11.27 -6.53
C LEU A 277 10.00 11.85 -6.62
N THR A 278 10.31 12.50 -7.72
CA THR A 278 11.41 13.48 -7.71
C THR A 278 11.00 14.55 -6.74
N SER A 279 11.84 14.85 -5.74
CA SER A 279 11.75 16.08 -4.96
C SER A 279 11.83 17.21 -5.99
N GLY A 280 10.68 17.60 -6.50
CA GLY A 280 10.58 18.75 -7.37
C GLY A 280 10.81 19.98 -6.49
N ASP A 281 11.93 20.64 -6.72
CA ASP A 281 12.03 22.05 -6.48
C ASP A 281 10.96 22.72 -7.36
N GLY A 282 9.82 23.05 -6.77
CA GLY A 282 8.74 23.81 -7.34
C GLY A 282 8.69 25.17 -6.70
#